data_32bf393017eea428592275f6fbb88c59
#
_entry.id   32bf393017eea428592275f6fbb88c59
#
_cell.length_a   1.000
_cell.length_b   1.000
_cell.length_c   1.000
_cell.angle_alpha   90.00
_cell.angle_beta   90.00
_cell.angle_gamma   90.00
#
_symmetry.space_group_name_H-M   'P 1'
#
loop_
_entity.id
_entity.type
_entity.pdbx_description
1 polymer ?
#
loop_
_entity_poly.entity_id
_entity_poly.type
_entity_poly.pdbx_seq_one_letter_code
_entity_poly.pdbx_strand_id
1 'polypeptide(L)'
;MYMLGKEWKSLFKNKLLLVVVVAVIAIPTIYTTLFLGSMWDPYGNLDKLPVAVVNKDKPVTYNDKELKVGEELVDKLKDEDSLCFNFVDQETAARGLKNGTYYMVITIPENFSENASTVMDEEPQKMELDYDTNPGTNYIASKMSETAMEKIKNSVAEEVTKTYV
;
A
#
# COMPACT_ATOMS: atom_id res chain seq x y z
N MET A 1 -11.71 51.19 20.20
CA MET A 1 -10.47 50.52 20.67
C MET A 1 -10.35 50.40 22.21
N TYR A 2 -10.98 51.26 23.00
CA TYR A 2 -10.86 51.20 24.47
C TYR A 2 -11.58 50.01 25.16
N MET A 3 -12.60 49.41 24.54
CA MET A 3 -13.36 48.30 25.14
C MET A 3 -12.55 46.99 25.14
N LEU A 4 -11.89 46.65 24.01
CA LEU A 4 -11.07 45.45 23.90
C LEU A 4 -9.95 45.36 24.95
N GLY A 5 -9.27 46.49 25.23
CA GLY A 5 -8.22 46.52 26.25
C GLY A 5 -8.70 46.27 27.69
N LYS A 6 -9.94 46.70 28.01
CA LYS A 6 -10.56 46.44 29.33
C LYS A 6 -11.00 44.99 29.47
N GLU A 7 -11.50 44.38 28.40
CA GLU A 7 -11.89 42.96 28.39
C GLU A 7 -10.67 42.03 28.53
N TRP A 8 -9.60 42.29 27.79
CA TRP A 8 -8.34 41.56 27.97
C TRP A 8 -7.79 41.66 29.40
N LYS A 9 -7.82 42.86 30.00
CA LYS A 9 -7.36 43.06 31.38
C LYS A 9 -8.26 42.34 32.42
N SER A 10 -9.56 42.25 32.15
CA SER A 10 -10.52 41.51 32.97
C SER A 10 -10.29 39.98 32.85
N LEU A 11 -10.01 39.50 31.65
CA LEU A 11 -9.68 38.11 31.38
C LEU A 11 -8.44 37.65 32.17
N PHE A 12 -7.35 38.39 32.10
CA PHE A 12 -6.12 38.08 32.85
C PHE A 12 -6.28 38.21 34.37
N LYS A 13 -7.22 39.01 34.84
CA LYS A 13 -7.47 39.20 36.29
C LYS A 13 -8.32 38.08 36.88
N ASN A 14 -9.14 37.40 36.06
CA ASN A 14 -9.95 36.27 36.50
C ASN A 14 -9.32 34.95 36.08
N LYS A 15 -8.60 34.30 37.00
CA LYS A 15 -7.89 33.04 36.73
C LYS A 15 -8.82 31.91 36.24
N LEU A 16 -10.04 31.84 36.77
CA LEU A 16 -11.01 30.84 36.36
C LEU A 16 -11.46 31.03 34.90
N LEU A 17 -11.76 32.29 34.53
CA LEU A 17 -12.14 32.65 33.18
C LEU A 17 -10.99 32.38 32.19
N LEU A 18 -9.76 32.67 32.58
CA LEU A 18 -8.58 32.40 31.77
C LEU A 18 -8.42 30.89 31.51
N VAL A 19 -8.59 30.03 32.52
CA VAL A 19 -8.53 28.57 32.36
C VAL A 19 -9.61 28.08 31.39
N VAL A 20 -10.84 28.60 31.49
CA VAL A 20 -11.94 28.23 30.57
C VAL A 20 -11.60 28.62 29.14
N VAL A 21 -11.10 29.84 28.91
CA VAL A 21 -10.73 30.28 27.55
C VAL A 21 -9.59 29.45 26.97
N VAL A 22 -8.56 29.16 27.77
CA VAL A 22 -7.46 28.31 27.36
C VAL A 22 -7.96 26.91 27.03
N ALA A 23 -8.83 26.33 27.84
CA ALA A 23 -9.39 25.00 27.59
C ALA A 23 -10.22 24.94 26.27
N VAL A 24 -11.06 25.97 26.04
CA VAL A 24 -11.89 26.06 24.82
C VAL A 24 -11.03 26.18 23.56
N ILE A 25 -9.88 26.81 23.63
CA ILE A 25 -8.95 26.94 22.51
C ILE A 25 -8.06 25.64 22.40
N ALA A 26 -7.58 25.15 23.52
CA ALA A 26 -6.65 24.03 23.56
C ALA A 26 -7.27 22.71 23.08
N ILE A 27 -8.52 22.41 23.47
CA ILE A 27 -9.19 21.16 23.12
C ILE A 27 -9.32 20.99 21.60
N PRO A 28 -9.90 21.92 20.82
CA PRO A 28 -9.97 21.82 19.37
C PRO A 28 -8.57 21.81 18.73
N THR A 29 -7.63 22.59 19.25
CA THR A 29 -6.26 22.65 18.70
C THR A 29 -5.55 21.32 18.86
N ILE A 30 -5.60 20.72 20.05
CA ILE A 30 -5.00 19.39 20.30
C ILE A 30 -5.66 18.34 19.41
N TYR A 31 -6.99 18.32 19.35
CA TYR A 31 -7.74 17.38 18.52
C TYR A 31 -7.36 17.52 17.04
N THR A 32 -7.35 18.75 16.51
CA THR A 32 -6.99 19.03 15.12
C THR A 32 -5.55 18.64 14.83
N THR A 33 -4.61 18.94 15.73
CA THR A 33 -3.19 18.59 15.55
C THR A 33 -2.98 17.08 15.56
N LEU A 34 -3.61 16.37 16.48
CA LEU A 34 -3.52 14.91 16.55
C LEU A 34 -4.17 14.26 15.33
N PHE A 35 -5.36 14.74 14.94
CA PHE A 35 -6.08 14.21 13.78
C PHE A 35 -5.34 14.47 12.48
N LEU A 36 -4.94 15.73 12.21
CA LEU A 36 -4.16 16.07 11.02
C LEU A 36 -2.79 15.36 11.01
N GLY A 37 -2.12 15.31 12.17
CA GLY A 37 -0.82 14.62 12.28
C GLY A 37 -0.93 13.12 12.00
N SER A 38 -2.02 12.49 12.42
CA SER A 38 -2.30 11.08 12.14
C SER A 38 -2.64 10.80 10.66
N MET A 39 -3.20 11.79 9.96
CA MET A 39 -3.63 11.66 8.56
C MET A 39 -2.74 12.43 7.57
N TRP A 40 -1.67 13.06 8.05
CA TRP A 40 -0.82 13.93 7.22
C TRP A 40 -0.14 13.21 6.08
N ASP A 41 0.27 11.97 6.31
CA ASP A 41 0.90 11.14 5.30
C ASP A 41 0.46 9.67 5.44
N PRO A 42 -0.75 9.33 4.98
CA PRO A 42 -1.23 7.95 5.01
C PRO A 42 -0.43 7.03 4.09
N TYR A 43 0.33 7.59 3.14
CA TYR A 43 1.14 6.84 2.17
C TYR A 43 2.62 6.74 2.55
N GLY A 44 3.10 7.54 3.49
CA GLY A 44 4.48 7.55 3.97
C GLY A 44 4.92 6.29 4.72
N ASN A 45 3.98 5.38 5.01
CA ASN A 45 4.25 4.09 5.66
C ASN A 45 3.88 2.90 4.77
N LEU A 46 3.87 3.07 3.45
CA LEU A 46 3.64 1.97 2.50
C LEU A 46 4.72 0.89 2.64
N ASP A 47 5.95 1.28 2.93
CA ASP A 47 7.09 0.40 3.22
C ASP A 47 6.84 -0.59 4.36
N LYS A 48 5.92 -0.25 5.27
CA LYS A 48 5.52 -1.10 6.40
C LYS A 48 4.26 -1.91 6.16
N LEU A 49 3.63 -1.77 4.98
CA LEU A 49 2.42 -2.49 4.65
C LEU A 49 2.75 -3.96 4.35
N PRO A 50 2.36 -4.92 5.21
CA PRO A 50 2.64 -6.32 4.97
C PRO A 50 1.77 -6.86 3.83
N VAL A 51 2.43 -7.27 2.76
CA VAL A 51 1.84 -7.83 1.56
C VAL A 51 2.31 -9.28 1.41
N ALA A 52 1.38 -10.22 1.28
CA ALA A 52 1.73 -11.60 0.95
C ALA A 52 1.85 -11.77 -0.57
N VAL A 53 2.87 -12.49 -1.02
CA VAL A 53 3.07 -12.84 -2.42
C VAL A 53 3.05 -14.36 -2.55
N VAL A 54 2.17 -14.87 -3.40
CA VAL A 54 2.03 -16.28 -3.72
C VAL A 54 2.42 -16.49 -5.17
N ASN A 55 3.49 -17.21 -5.42
CA ASN A 55 3.90 -17.57 -6.77
C ASN A 55 3.37 -18.97 -7.11
N LYS A 56 2.47 -19.03 -8.12
CA LYS A 56 1.97 -20.28 -8.72
C LYS A 56 2.47 -20.50 -10.13
N ASP A 57 3.24 -19.54 -10.66
CA ASP A 57 3.72 -19.60 -12.03
C ASP A 57 4.48 -20.89 -12.33
N LYS A 58 4.29 -21.38 -13.54
CA LYS A 58 4.98 -22.56 -14.07
C LYS A 58 5.93 -22.13 -15.17
N PRO A 59 7.23 -22.45 -15.04
CA PRO A 59 8.19 -22.17 -16.09
C PRO A 59 7.77 -22.83 -17.42
N VAL A 60 8.04 -22.11 -18.52
CA VAL A 60 7.78 -22.62 -19.88
C VAL A 60 9.05 -22.56 -20.72
N THR A 61 9.17 -23.43 -21.71
CA THR A 61 10.28 -23.38 -22.67
C THR A 61 9.91 -22.50 -23.84
N TYR A 62 10.70 -21.45 -24.08
CA TYR A 62 10.55 -20.53 -25.20
C TYR A 62 11.90 -20.34 -25.90
N ASN A 63 11.99 -20.61 -27.21
CA ASN A 63 13.24 -20.53 -27.99
C ASN A 63 14.43 -21.27 -27.36
N ASP A 64 14.23 -22.52 -26.95
CA ASP A 64 15.23 -23.38 -26.27
C ASP A 64 15.76 -22.81 -24.93
N LYS A 65 15.08 -21.84 -24.34
CA LYS A 65 15.36 -21.29 -23.03
C LYS A 65 14.18 -21.48 -22.10
N GLU A 66 14.47 -21.73 -20.84
CA GLU A 66 13.46 -21.78 -19.80
C GLU A 66 13.10 -20.36 -19.40
N LEU A 67 11.82 -20.00 -19.57
CA LEU A 67 11.25 -18.70 -19.20
C LEU A 67 10.56 -18.84 -17.84
N LYS A 68 10.99 -18.04 -16.85
CA LYS A 68 10.57 -18.10 -15.43
C LYS A 68 10.17 -16.71 -14.93
N VAL A 69 9.26 -16.05 -15.64
CA VAL A 69 8.93 -14.65 -15.38
C VAL A 69 8.37 -14.44 -13.96
N GLY A 70 7.62 -15.41 -13.43
CA GLY A 70 7.11 -15.36 -12.06
C GLY A 70 8.21 -15.47 -11.00
N GLU A 71 9.25 -16.30 -11.21
CA GLU A 71 10.41 -16.37 -10.30
C GLU A 71 11.23 -15.08 -10.37
N GLU A 72 11.47 -14.54 -11.56
CA GLU A 72 12.18 -13.28 -11.77
C GLU A 72 11.44 -12.11 -11.13
N LEU A 73 10.11 -12.08 -11.21
CA LEU A 73 9.29 -11.09 -10.52
C LEU A 73 9.42 -11.20 -9.00
N VAL A 74 9.37 -12.42 -8.45
CA VAL A 74 9.58 -12.66 -7.01
C VAL A 74 10.93 -12.15 -6.56
N ASP A 75 12.00 -12.42 -7.33
CA ASP A 75 13.35 -11.98 -6.96
C ASP A 75 13.46 -10.45 -6.96
N LYS A 76 12.83 -9.78 -7.91
CA LYS A 76 12.77 -8.30 -7.93
C LYS A 76 11.99 -7.72 -6.77
N LEU A 77 10.85 -8.33 -6.45
CA LEU A 77 10.05 -7.89 -5.31
C LEU A 77 10.77 -8.09 -3.96
N LYS A 78 11.75 -9.02 -3.88
CA LYS A 78 12.61 -9.17 -2.69
C LYS A 78 13.58 -8.00 -2.51
N ASP A 79 14.04 -7.42 -3.62
CA ASP A 79 14.98 -6.29 -3.63
C ASP A 79 14.25 -4.92 -3.55
N GLU A 80 12.91 -4.92 -3.54
CA GLU A 80 12.09 -3.73 -3.52
C GLU A 80 11.70 -3.35 -2.08
N ASP A 81 12.15 -2.19 -1.62
CA ASP A 81 11.89 -1.65 -0.27
C ASP A 81 10.58 -0.84 -0.18
N SER A 82 9.80 -0.75 -1.28
CA SER A 82 8.59 0.08 -1.30
C SER A 82 7.44 -0.48 -0.49
N LEU A 83 7.45 -1.80 -0.22
CA LEU A 83 6.45 -2.54 0.56
C LEU A 83 7.10 -3.66 1.34
N CYS A 84 6.43 -4.10 2.43
CA CYS A 84 6.87 -5.26 3.20
C CYS A 84 6.37 -6.56 2.56
N PHE A 85 7.06 -7.06 1.53
CA PHE A 85 6.68 -8.29 0.84
C PHE A 85 7.03 -9.53 1.66
N ASN A 86 6.07 -10.45 1.77
CA ASN A 86 6.20 -11.73 2.45
C ASN A 86 5.85 -12.85 1.46
N PHE A 87 6.83 -13.66 1.09
CA PHE A 87 6.66 -14.76 0.14
C PHE A 87 6.20 -16.00 0.90
N VAL A 88 4.96 -16.41 0.67
CA VAL A 88 4.30 -17.47 1.43
C VAL A 88 3.45 -18.35 0.52
N ASP A 89 3.03 -19.52 1.01
CA ASP A 89 2.07 -20.37 0.33
C ASP A 89 0.65 -19.79 0.39
N GLN A 90 -0.22 -20.29 -0.49
CA GLN A 90 -1.60 -19.80 -0.63
C GLN A 90 -2.42 -19.94 0.67
N GLU A 91 -2.22 -21.00 1.44
CA GLU A 91 -2.99 -21.22 2.66
C GLU A 91 -2.60 -20.20 3.74
N THR A 92 -1.30 -19.95 3.90
CA THR A 92 -0.75 -18.95 4.80
C THR A 92 -1.18 -17.54 4.39
N ALA A 93 -1.15 -17.21 3.08
CA ALA A 93 -1.61 -15.93 2.56
C ALA A 93 -3.10 -15.70 2.86
N ALA A 94 -3.97 -16.66 2.55
CA ALA A 94 -5.41 -16.56 2.77
C ALA A 94 -5.76 -16.43 4.26
N ARG A 95 -5.08 -17.19 5.13
CA ARG A 95 -5.23 -17.10 6.58
C ARG A 95 -4.77 -15.75 7.10
N GLY A 96 -3.63 -15.26 6.62
CA GLY A 96 -3.07 -13.97 7.00
C GLY A 96 -3.92 -12.78 6.55
N LEU A 97 -4.52 -12.86 5.37
CA LEU A 97 -5.47 -11.86 4.90
C LEU A 97 -6.74 -11.82 5.78
N LYS A 98 -7.27 -12.99 6.14
CA LYS A 98 -8.47 -13.08 6.96
C LYS A 98 -8.28 -12.58 8.39
N ASN A 99 -7.13 -12.83 8.99
CA ASN A 99 -6.82 -12.41 10.37
C ASN A 99 -6.17 -11.03 10.47
N GLY A 100 -5.92 -10.34 9.34
CA GLY A 100 -5.35 -9.01 9.29
C GLY A 100 -3.81 -8.96 9.43
N THR A 101 -3.12 -10.10 9.33
CA THR A 101 -1.65 -10.15 9.27
C THR A 101 -1.14 -9.52 7.97
N TYR A 102 -1.83 -9.79 6.86
CA TYR A 102 -1.57 -9.18 5.56
C TYR A 102 -2.73 -8.28 5.17
N TYR A 103 -2.42 -7.13 4.61
CA TYR A 103 -3.42 -6.20 4.08
C TYR A 103 -3.79 -6.50 2.63
N MET A 104 -2.89 -7.14 1.91
CA MET A 104 -3.07 -7.54 0.52
C MET A 104 -2.37 -8.88 0.29
N VAL A 105 -2.93 -9.68 -0.59
CA VAL A 105 -2.32 -10.89 -1.16
C VAL A 105 -2.20 -10.67 -2.66
N ILE A 106 -1.01 -10.85 -3.21
CA ILE A 106 -0.76 -10.87 -4.65
C ILE A 106 -0.52 -12.31 -5.04
N THR A 107 -1.22 -12.77 -6.06
CA THR A 107 -1.04 -14.11 -6.63
C THR A 107 -0.53 -13.99 -8.05
N ILE A 108 0.61 -14.59 -8.33
CA ILE A 108 1.14 -14.78 -9.68
C ILE A 108 0.50 -16.08 -10.20
N PRO A 109 -0.35 -16.03 -11.24
CA PRO A 109 -1.09 -17.20 -11.71
C PRO A 109 -0.18 -18.21 -12.43
N GLU A 110 -0.67 -19.45 -12.59
CA GLU A 110 0.10 -20.57 -13.16
C GLU A 110 0.55 -20.35 -14.60
N ASN A 111 -0.20 -19.55 -15.36
CA ASN A 111 0.05 -19.27 -16.79
C ASN A 111 0.81 -17.95 -17.00
N PHE A 112 1.45 -17.40 -15.98
CA PHE A 112 2.09 -16.09 -16.09
C PHE A 112 3.26 -16.09 -17.07
N SER A 113 4.18 -17.07 -16.97
CA SER A 113 5.28 -17.27 -17.93
C SER A 113 4.79 -17.72 -19.31
N GLU A 114 3.70 -18.50 -19.38
CA GLU A 114 3.09 -18.91 -20.65
C GLU A 114 2.56 -17.67 -21.39
N ASN A 115 1.80 -16.81 -20.73
CA ASN A 115 1.30 -15.58 -21.34
C ASN A 115 2.45 -14.65 -21.74
N ALA A 116 3.51 -14.56 -20.92
CA ALA A 116 4.70 -13.79 -21.25
C ALA A 116 5.35 -14.28 -22.56
N SER A 117 5.38 -15.58 -22.83
CA SER A 117 5.97 -16.15 -24.05
C SER A 117 5.24 -15.74 -25.33
N THR A 118 3.98 -15.30 -25.22
CA THR A 118 3.16 -14.88 -26.37
C THR A 118 3.32 -13.41 -26.76
N VAL A 119 4.18 -12.64 -26.07
CA VAL A 119 4.33 -11.18 -26.30
C VAL A 119 4.67 -10.82 -27.75
N MET A 120 5.37 -11.73 -28.47
CA MET A 120 5.74 -11.53 -29.87
C MET A 120 4.76 -12.21 -30.86
N ASP A 121 3.70 -12.83 -30.40
CA ASP A 121 2.71 -13.48 -31.24
C ASP A 121 1.75 -12.44 -31.86
N GLU A 122 1.01 -12.84 -32.91
CA GLU A 122 0.01 -11.98 -33.57
C GLU A 122 -1.14 -11.61 -32.59
N GLU A 123 -1.46 -12.49 -31.65
CA GLU A 123 -2.48 -12.30 -30.62
C GLU A 123 -1.89 -12.53 -29.21
N PRO A 124 -1.14 -11.57 -28.65
CA PRO A 124 -0.49 -11.75 -27.36
C PRO A 124 -1.51 -11.87 -26.22
N GLN A 125 -1.27 -12.83 -25.34
CA GLN A 125 -2.06 -13.00 -24.13
C GLN A 125 -1.63 -12.01 -23.06
N LYS A 126 -2.59 -11.51 -22.28
CA LYS A 126 -2.28 -10.58 -21.19
C LYS A 126 -1.68 -11.32 -20.01
N MET A 127 -0.59 -10.80 -19.49
CA MET A 127 -0.13 -11.17 -18.15
C MET A 127 -0.97 -10.45 -17.11
N GLU A 128 -1.63 -11.19 -16.27
CA GLU A 128 -2.48 -10.65 -15.20
C GLU A 128 -1.92 -11.09 -13.86
N LEU A 129 -1.98 -10.21 -12.88
CA LEU A 129 -1.71 -10.51 -11.48
C LEU A 129 -3.03 -10.42 -10.73
N ASP A 130 -3.35 -11.47 -9.99
CA ASP A 130 -4.50 -11.44 -9.10
C ASP A 130 -4.13 -10.77 -7.79
N TYR A 131 -5.00 -9.97 -7.23
CA TYR A 131 -4.81 -9.45 -5.89
C TYR A 131 -6.11 -9.44 -5.08
N ASP A 132 -5.98 -9.81 -3.82
CA ASP A 132 -7.05 -9.80 -2.84
C ASP A 132 -6.74 -8.83 -1.71
N THR A 133 -7.74 -8.06 -1.29
CA THR A 133 -7.66 -7.19 -0.11
C THR A 133 -8.79 -7.49 0.86
N ASN A 134 -8.60 -7.19 2.14
CA ASN A 134 -9.67 -7.31 3.13
C ASN A 134 -10.23 -5.93 3.51
N PRO A 135 -11.26 -5.42 2.82
CA PRO A 135 -11.81 -4.09 3.08
C PRO A 135 -12.49 -3.96 4.45
N GLY A 136 -12.81 -5.09 5.09
CA GLY A 136 -13.44 -5.11 6.42
C GLY A 136 -12.48 -4.78 7.56
N THR A 137 -11.17 -4.85 7.34
CA THR A 137 -10.18 -4.60 8.40
C THR A 137 -9.79 -3.13 8.49
N ASN A 138 -9.58 -2.44 7.37
CA ASN A 138 -9.21 -1.03 7.37
C ASN A 138 -9.36 -0.41 5.97
N TYR A 139 -10.24 0.59 5.85
CA TYR A 139 -10.48 1.28 4.58
C TYR A 139 -9.22 1.97 4.03
N ILE A 140 -8.40 2.57 4.91
CA ILE A 140 -7.16 3.25 4.51
C ILE A 140 -6.16 2.23 3.96
N ALA A 141 -5.99 1.09 4.63
CA ALA A 141 -5.10 0.03 4.17
C ALA A 141 -5.55 -0.54 2.81
N SER A 142 -6.86 -0.68 2.58
CA SER A 142 -7.39 -1.08 1.28
C SER A 142 -7.02 -0.08 0.16
N LYS A 143 -7.13 1.22 0.43
CA LYS A 143 -6.72 2.27 -0.52
C LYS A 143 -5.21 2.32 -0.76
N MET A 144 -4.43 2.10 0.29
CA MET A 144 -2.97 1.97 0.17
C MET A 144 -2.58 0.76 -0.69
N SER A 145 -3.29 -0.37 -0.51
CA SER A 145 -3.09 -1.59 -1.31
C SER A 145 -3.37 -1.37 -2.80
N GLU A 146 -4.44 -0.65 -3.15
CA GLU A 146 -4.73 -0.28 -4.54
C GLU A 146 -3.58 0.53 -5.16
N THR A 147 -3.08 1.54 -4.43
CA THR A 147 -1.94 2.37 -4.89
C THR A 147 -0.65 1.56 -5.03
N ALA A 148 -0.41 0.64 -4.09
CA ALA A 148 0.72 -0.26 -4.14
C ALA A 148 0.64 -1.19 -5.37
N MET A 149 -0.55 -1.73 -5.66
CA MET A 149 -0.77 -2.59 -6.82
C MET A 149 -0.53 -1.87 -8.15
N GLU A 150 -0.92 -0.59 -8.27
CA GLU A 150 -0.61 0.22 -9.46
C GLU A 150 0.91 0.37 -9.66
N LYS A 151 1.68 0.58 -8.59
CA LYS A 151 3.15 0.66 -8.67
C LYS A 151 3.75 -0.68 -9.11
N ILE A 152 3.33 -1.79 -8.52
CA ILE A 152 3.79 -3.13 -8.89
C ILE A 152 3.48 -3.42 -10.37
N LYS A 153 2.26 -3.13 -10.81
CA LYS A 153 1.84 -3.29 -12.20
C LYS A 153 2.75 -2.53 -13.17
N ASN A 154 3.08 -1.28 -12.84
CA ASN A 154 3.96 -0.46 -13.67
C ASN A 154 5.40 -1.02 -13.69
N SER A 155 5.92 -1.47 -12.56
CA SER A 155 7.26 -2.11 -12.48
C SER A 155 7.33 -3.40 -13.30
N VAL A 156 6.29 -4.24 -13.23
CA VAL A 156 6.20 -5.46 -14.05
C VAL A 156 6.14 -5.13 -15.54
N ALA A 157 5.32 -4.15 -15.94
CA ALA A 157 5.18 -3.76 -17.34
C ALA A 157 6.50 -3.21 -17.91
N GLU A 158 7.24 -2.41 -17.12
CA GLU A 158 8.55 -1.89 -17.51
C GLU A 158 9.57 -3.02 -17.72
N GLU A 159 9.57 -4.01 -16.83
CA GLU A 159 10.54 -5.08 -16.88
C GLU A 159 10.30 -6.05 -18.04
N VAL A 160 9.05 -6.41 -18.26
CA VAL A 160 8.69 -7.23 -19.43
C VAL A 160 9.12 -6.52 -20.72
N THR A 161 8.89 -5.19 -20.80
CA THR A 161 9.34 -4.41 -21.96
C THR A 161 10.85 -4.46 -22.11
N LYS A 162 11.64 -4.38 -21.03
CA LYS A 162 13.11 -4.46 -21.09
C LYS A 162 13.62 -5.84 -21.51
N THR A 163 12.94 -6.89 -21.13
CA THR A 163 13.36 -8.28 -21.43
C THR A 163 13.14 -8.63 -22.90
N TYR A 164 12.15 -8.00 -23.56
CA TYR A 164 11.74 -8.34 -24.93
C TYR A 164 12.07 -7.27 -25.98
N VAL A 165 12.66 -6.14 -25.59
CA VAL A 165 13.15 -5.08 -26.48
C VAL A 165 14.67 -5.00 -26.44
#